data_c0dd5efdf8c1cb38ef311a7c73cfcbb7
#
_entry.id   c0dd5efdf8c1cb38ef311a7c73cfcbb7
#
_cell.length_a   1.000
_cell.length_b   1.000
_cell.length_c   1.000
_cell.angle_alpha   90.00
_cell.angle_beta   90.00
_cell.angle_gamma   90.00
#
_symmetry.space_group_name_H-M   'P 1'
#
loop_
_entity.id
_entity.type
_entity.pdbx_description
1 polymer ?
#
loop_
_entity_poly.entity_id
_entity_poly.type
_entity_poly.pdbx_seq_one_letter_code
_entity_poly.pdbx_strand_id
1 'polypeptide(L)'
;MPKEFETKRVLVTGAASGIGQAQAIAFAEQGAEVIGIDLDETGLKQTAALVNPDSTKPFTYFVGDVSSPSFVQATMKQIVKDNGQIDILLNTAGILDDYRPSLETSEALWDQILATNLKSVFLVTNALLPYFLQQKKGVIVNMASIAGLVAGGGGAAYTASKHAIIGYTKQLSYDYAKLGIRANAIAPGAIQTPMNAADFAGEGEMATW
;
A
#
# COMPACT_ATOMS: atom_id res chain seq x y z
N MET A 1 -11.32 0.92 27.02
CA MET A 1 -9.94 0.38 26.99
C MET A 1 -9.06 1.36 26.25
N PRO A 2 -7.78 1.53 26.60
CA PRO A 2 -6.88 2.38 25.79
C PRO A 2 -6.82 1.82 24.36
N LYS A 3 -6.83 2.70 23.37
CA LYS A 3 -6.74 2.32 21.96
C LYS A 3 -5.30 1.90 21.65
N GLU A 4 -5.12 0.82 20.90
CA GLU A 4 -3.80 0.19 20.69
C GLU A 4 -2.82 1.11 19.94
N PHE A 5 -3.33 1.96 19.03
CA PHE A 5 -2.52 2.82 18.17
C PHE A 5 -2.67 4.32 18.49
N GLU A 6 -3.12 4.69 19.70
CA GLU A 6 -3.45 6.08 20.06
C GLU A 6 -2.29 7.08 19.87
N THR A 7 -1.05 6.61 20.01
CA THR A 7 0.15 7.44 19.82
C THR A 7 0.86 7.20 18.50
N LYS A 8 0.23 6.47 17.57
CA LYS A 8 0.87 6.05 16.31
C LYS A 8 0.41 6.90 15.14
N ARG A 9 1.35 7.14 14.21
CA ARG A 9 1.08 7.68 12.89
C ARG A 9 1.29 6.62 11.85
N VAL A 10 0.28 6.45 11.01
CA VAL A 10 0.20 5.40 10.00
C VAL A 10 0.07 6.04 8.63
N LEU A 11 0.99 5.74 7.74
CA LEU A 11 0.91 6.12 6.33
C LEU A 11 0.39 4.94 5.51
N VAL A 12 -0.67 5.18 4.73
CA VAL A 12 -1.30 4.17 3.86
C VAL A 12 -1.25 4.66 2.42
N THR A 13 -0.66 3.89 1.52
CA THR A 13 -0.79 4.11 0.07
C THR A 13 -1.95 3.28 -0.48
N GLY A 14 -2.65 3.78 -1.51
CA GLY A 14 -3.88 3.15 -2.01
C GLY A 14 -5.06 3.33 -1.05
N ALA A 15 -5.13 4.46 -0.35
CA ALA A 15 -6.08 4.70 0.74
C ALA A 15 -7.49 5.09 0.29
N ALA A 16 -7.72 5.26 -1.01
CA ALA A 16 -9.01 5.70 -1.54
C ALA A 16 -10.06 4.59 -1.59
N SER A 17 -9.65 3.32 -1.63
CA SER A 17 -10.59 2.21 -1.80
C SER A 17 -10.05 0.88 -1.23
N GLY A 18 -10.92 -0.13 -1.23
CA GLY A 18 -10.56 -1.53 -0.98
C GLY A 18 -9.78 -1.74 0.32
N ILE A 19 -8.69 -2.51 0.23
CA ILE A 19 -7.88 -2.89 1.40
C ILE A 19 -7.25 -1.65 2.05
N GLY A 20 -6.73 -0.70 1.27
CA GLY A 20 -6.11 0.51 1.81
C GLY A 20 -7.09 1.39 2.58
N GLN A 21 -8.30 1.57 2.07
CA GLN A 21 -9.38 2.27 2.78
C GLN A 21 -9.74 1.54 4.09
N ALA A 22 -9.92 0.22 4.04
CA ALA A 22 -10.23 -0.58 5.23
C ALA A 22 -9.12 -0.49 6.29
N GLN A 23 -7.86 -0.49 5.87
CA GLN A 23 -6.72 -0.27 6.76
C GLN A 23 -6.76 1.12 7.41
N ALA A 24 -7.02 2.17 6.61
CA ALA A 24 -7.10 3.54 7.11
C ALA A 24 -8.18 3.67 8.20
N ILE A 25 -9.36 3.11 7.96
CA ILE A 25 -10.47 3.10 8.91
C ILE A 25 -10.10 2.31 10.18
N ALA A 26 -9.60 1.09 10.04
CA ALA A 26 -9.29 0.22 11.18
C ALA A 26 -8.21 0.82 12.10
N PHE A 27 -7.16 1.42 11.54
CA PHE A 27 -6.12 2.08 12.34
C PHE A 27 -6.66 3.33 13.04
N ALA A 28 -7.50 4.11 12.38
CA ALA A 28 -8.12 5.31 12.97
C ALA A 28 -9.07 4.95 14.12
N GLU A 29 -9.87 3.88 13.97
CA GLU A 29 -10.74 3.35 15.04
C GLU A 29 -9.93 2.95 16.27
N GLN A 30 -8.72 2.44 16.08
CA GLN A 30 -7.78 2.11 17.13
C GLN A 30 -6.93 3.31 17.60
N GLY A 31 -7.29 4.52 17.19
CA GLY A 31 -6.75 5.78 17.69
C GLY A 31 -5.50 6.29 16.98
N ALA A 32 -5.07 5.67 15.89
CA ALA A 32 -3.96 6.19 15.11
C ALA A 32 -4.31 7.52 14.43
N GLU A 33 -3.28 8.34 14.21
CA GLU A 33 -3.30 9.41 13.22
C GLU A 33 -2.98 8.78 11.86
N VAL A 34 -3.92 8.85 10.91
CA VAL A 34 -3.77 8.18 9.62
C VAL A 34 -3.57 9.19 8.51
N ILE A 35 -2.58 8.92 7.66
CA ILE A 35 -2.25 9.69 6.47
C ILE A 35 -2.44 8.79 5.27
N GLY A 36 -3.28 9.21 4.31
CA GLY A 36 -3.57 8.47 3.09
C GLY A 36 -2.88 9.07 1.86
N ILE A 37 -2.49 8.23 0.92
CA ILE A 37 -2.04 8.65 -0.42
C ILE A 37 -2.79 7.82 -1.45
N ASP A 38 -3.33 8.48 -2.47
CA ASP A 38 -3.98 7.82 -3.61
C ASP A 38 -4.02 8.78 -4.81
N LEU A 39 -4.29 8.23 -6.00
CA LEU A 39 -4.61 9.00 -7.21
C LEU A 39 -6.05 9.53 -7.20
N ASP A 40 -6.97 8.78 -6.56
CA ASP A 40 -8.40 9.09 -6.52
C ASP A 40 -8.75 10.01 -5.35
N GLU A 41 -8.84 11.31 -5.64
CA GLU A 41 -9.25 12.32 -4.65
C GLU A 41 -10.67 12.08 -4.14
N THR A 42 -11.58 11.58 -4.96
CA THR A 42 -12.97 11.33 -4.57
C THR A 42 -13.02 10.19 -3.54
N GLY A 43 -12.31 9.10 -3.79
CA GLY A 43 -12.18 7.99 -2.85
C GLY A 43 -11.49 8.40 -1.56
N LEU A 44 -10.46 9.26 -1.62
CA LEU A 44 -9.81 9.80 -0.40
C LEU A 44 -10.77 10.64 0.44
N LYS A 45 -11.62 11.46 -0.17
CA LYS A 45 -12.68 12.21 0.52
C LYS A 45 -13.71 11.29 1.17
N GLN A 46 -14.08 10.20 0.50
CA GLN A 46 -14.96 9.18 1.08
C GLN A 46 -14.30 8.49 2.28
N THR A 47 -13.03 8.11 2.16
CA THR A 47 -12.26 7.55 3.27
C THR A 47 -12.21 8.52 4.45
N ALA A 48 -11.95 9.81 4.21
CA ALA A 48 -11.96 10.84 5.24
C ALA A 48 -13.30 10.95 5.99
N ALA A 49 -14.41 10.79 5.27
CA ALA A 49 -15.75 10.81 5.87
C ALA A 49 -16.05 9.54 6.71
N LEU A 50 -15.42 8.42 6.38
CA LEU A 50 -15.57 7.13 7.09
C LEU A 50 -14.64 7.01 8.29
N VAL A 51 -13.47 7.66 8.23
CA VAL A 51 -12.53 7.70 9.34
C VAL A 51 -13.09 8.57 10.46
N ASN A 52 -13.68 7.93 11.44
CA ASN A 52 -14.24 8.44 12.68
C ASN A 52 -14.47 9.98 12.72
N PRO A 53 -15.66 10.47 12.35
CA PRO A 53 -15.96 11.91 12.24
C PRO A 53 -15.83 12.65 13.59
N ASP A 54 -15.89 11.93 14.71
CA ASP A 54 -15.73 12.49 16.07
C ASP A 54 -14.29 12.43 16.58
N SER A 55 -13.34 11.98 15.73
CA SER A 55 -11.93 11.90 16.13
C SER A 55 -11.29 13.27 16.22
N THR A 56 -10.54 13.50 17.29
CA THR A 56 -9.65 14.67 17.42
C THR A 56 -8.44 14.59 16.49
N LYS A 57 -8.25 13.48 15.80
CA LYS A 57 -7.17 13.21 14.85
C LYS A 57 -7.75 13.09 13.45
N PRO A 58 -7.72 14.15 12.63
CA PRO A 58 -8.25 14.11 11.28
C PRO A 58 -7.46 13.16 10.39
N PHE A 59 -8.14 12.53 9.43
CA PHE A 59 -7.48 11.85 8.32
C PHE A 59 -6.87 12.92 7.39
N THR A 60 -5.56 12.89 7.28
CA THR A 60 -4.84 13.75 6.33
C THR A 60 -4.60 12.95 5.05
N TYR A 61 -4.69 13.57 3.88
CA TYR A 61 -4.42 12.85 2.64
C TYR A 61 -3.69 13.70 1.60
N PHE A 62 -3.00 13.01 0.70
CA PHE A 62 -2.28 13.58 -0.44
C PHE A 62 -2.73 12.88 -1.72
N VAL A 63 -3.06 13.68 -2.74
CA VAL A 63 -3.48 13.17 -4.05
C VAL A 63 -2.27 13.11 -4.97
N GLY A 64 -1.94 11.94 -5.48
CA GLY A 64 -0.86 11.80 -6.45
C GLY A 64 -0.34 10.37 -6.62
N ASP A 65 0.58 10.24 -7.59
CA ASP A 65 1.10 8.98 -8.06
C ASP A 65 2.34 8.53 -7.26
N VAL A 66 2.19 7.45 -6.50
CA VAL A 66 3.29 6.85 -5.73
C VAL A 66 4.36 6.18 -6.60
N SER A 67 4.11 5.98 -7.90
CA SER A 67 5.12 5.53 -8.87
C SER A 67 6.02 6.66 -9.36
N SER A 68 5.66 7.93 -9.09
CA SER A 68 6.42 9.13 -9.43
C SER A 68 7.47 9.46 -8.36
N PRO A 69 8.79 9.38 -8.68
CA PRO A 69 9.84 9.70 -7.71
C PRO A 69 9.77 11.12 -7.16
N SER A 70 9.44 12.10 -8.01
CA SER A 70 9.35 13.50 -7.61
C SER A 70 8.18 13.75 -6.65
N PHE A 71 7.01 13.16 -6.93
CA PHE A 71 5.86 13.23 -6.05
C PHE A 71 6.17 12.59 -4.68
N VAL A 72 6.69 11.36 -4.68
CA VAL A 72 7.03 10.66 -3.44
C VAL A 72 8.02 11.47 -2.60
N GLN A 73 9.10 11.98 -3.23
CA GLN A 73 10.12 12.74 -2.50
C GLN A 73 9.54 14.03 -1.88
N ALA A 74 8.73 14.78 -2.62
CA ALA A 74 8.11 16.00 -2.14
C ALA A 74 7.11 15.72 -1.01
N THR A 75 6.23 14.72 -1.23
CA THR A 75 5.16 14.35 -0.29
C THR A 75 5.72 13.79 1.02
N MET A 76 6.72 12.90 0.97
CA MET A 76 7.32 12.37 2.21
C MET A 76 8.00 13.45 3.03
N LYS A 77 8.71 14.41 2.39
CA LYS A 77 9.27 15.56 3.09
C LYS A 77 8.19 16.41 3.75
N GLN A 78 7.08 16.64 3.05
CA GLN A 78 5.95 17.42 3.58
C GLN A 78 5.30 16.70 4.78
N ILE A 79 5.02 15.40 4.65
CA ILE A 79 4.43 14.59 5.73
C ILE A 79 5.30 14.65 7.00
N VAL A 80 6.60 14.41 6.86
CA VAL A 80 7.49 14.43 8.03
C VAL A 80 7.60 15.82 8.64
N LYS A 81 7.59 16.87 7.83
CA LYS A 81 7.62 18.25 8.31
C LYS A 81 6.35 18.61 9.09
N ASP A 82 5.18 18.26 8.59
CA ASP A 82 3.89 18.72 9.12
C ASP A 82 3.37 17.80 10.23
N ASN A 83 3.54 16.50 10.06
CA ASN A 83 3.00 15.48 10.96
C ASN A 83 4.08 14.88 11.89
N GLY A 84 5.37 15.15 11.63
CA GLY A 84 6.47 14.57 12.41
C GLY A 84 6.74 13.11 12.07
N GLN A 85 6.99 12.28 13.06
CA GLN A 85 7.42 10.90 12.88
C GLN A 85 6.28 10.01 12.35
N ILE A 86 6.58 9.16 11.37
CA ILE A 86 5.73 8.04 10.96
C ILE A 86 6.19 6.78 11.73
N ASP A 87 5.27 6.03 12.30
CA ASP A 87 5.55 4.77 13.00
C ASP A 87 5.36 3.55 12.10
N ILE A 88 4.33 3.61 11.22
CA ILE A 88 3.88 2.48 10.41
C ILE A 88 3.68 2.92 8.96
N LEU A 89 4.25 2.18 8.03
CA LEU A 89 4.02 2.33 6.60
C LEU A 89 3.27 1.11 6.06
N LEU A 90 2.13 1.36 5.41
CA LEU A 90 1.35 0.36 4.70
C LEU A 90 1.43 0.64 3.20
N ASN A 91 2.25 -0.12 2.49
CA ASN A 91 2.34 -0.06 1.04
C ASN A 91 1.25 -0.95 0.44
N THR A 92 0.09 -0.36 0.15
CA THR A 92 -1.10 -1.08 -0.30
C THR A 92 -1.51 -0.72 -1.72
N ALA A 93 -1.05 0.41 -2.25
CA ALA A 93 -1.31 0.80 -3.64
C ALA A 93 -0.90 -0.32 -4.62
N GLY A 94 -1.76 -0.59 -5.59
CA GLY A 94 -1.52 -1.58 -6.61
C GLY A 94 -2.63 -1.63 -7.63
N ILE A 95 -2.34 -2.21 -8.78
CA ILE A 95 -3.27 -2.43 -9.89
C ILE A 95 -3.15 -3.87 -10.38
N LEU A 96 -4.21 -4.37 -11.02
CA LEU A 96 -4.27 -5.70 -11.65
C LEU A 96 -3.95 -5.57 -13.14
N ASP A 97 -3.45 -6.65 -13.75
CA ASP A 97 -3.11 -6.74 -15.17
C ASP A 97 -4.17 -7.48 -15.98
N ASP A 98 -5.42 -7.54 -15.49
CA ASP A 98 -6.56 -8.23 -16.08
C ASP A 98 -6.25 -9.70 -16.44
N TYR A 99 -5.44 -10.37 -15.62
CA TYR A 99 -5.01 -11.76 -15.78
C TYR A 99 -4.32 -12.05 -17.14
N ARG A 100 -3.74 -11.04 -17.80
CA ARG A 100 -3.13 -11.16 -19.12
C ARG A 100 -1.99 -12.18 -19.11
N PRO A 101 -2.05 -13.21 -19.99
CA PRO A 101 -0.94 -14.13 -20.16
C PRO A 101 0.24 -13.41 -20.83
N SER A 102 1.44 -14.02 -20.77
CA SER A 102 2.68 -13.35 -21.17
C SER A 102 2.67 -12.81 -22.60
N LEU A 103 2.09 -13.54 -23.57
CA LEU A 103 2.01 -13.08 -24.98
C LEU A 103 1.03 -11.92 -25.18
N GLU A 104 0.09 -11.71 -24.28
CA GLU A 104 -0.90 -10.62 -24.32
C GLU A 104 -0.53 -9.44 -23.42
N THR A 105 0.53 -9.58 -22.64
CA THR A 105 1.07 -8.51 -21.81
C THR A 105 2.00 -7.63 -22.64
N SER A 106 1.53 -6.43 -23.01
CA SER A 106 2.38 -5.47 -23.69
C SER A 106 3.50 -4.94 -22.78
N GLU A 107 4.60 -4.47 -23.36
CA GLU A 107 5.69 -3.82 -22.62
C GLU A 107 5.15 -2.64 -21.76
N ALA A 108 4.24 -1.85 -22.31
CA ALA A 108 3.63 -0.72 -21.60
C ALA A 108 2.82 -1.17 -20.36
N LEU A 109 2.03 -2.26 -20.48
CA LEU A 109 1.30 -2.83 -19.34
C LEU A 109 2.25 -3.40 -18.31
N TRP A 110 3.28 -4.13 -18.76
CA TRP A 110 4.34 -4.65 -17.88
C TRP A 110 4.99 -3.56 -17.07
N ASP A 111 5.44 -2.49 -17.73
CA ASP A 111 6.09 -1.35 -17.08
C ASP A 111 5.16 -0.64 -16.11
N GLN A 112 3.89 -0.44 -16.47
CA GLN A 112 2.88 0.18 -15.61
C GLN A 112 2.65 -0.65 -14.34
N ILE A 113 2.48 -1.96 -14.46
CA ILE A 113 2.29 -2.86 -13.32
C ILE A 113 3.51 -2.84 -12.40
N LEU A 114 4.71 -2.95 -12.95
CA LEU A 114 5.94 -2.91 -12.14
C LEU A 114 6.16 -1.53 -11.50
N ALA A 115 5.86 -0.45 -12.22
CA ALA A 115 5.96 0.90 -11.67
C ALA A 115 5.02 1.09 -10.48
N THR A 116 3.76 0.70 -10.62
CA THR A 116 2.75 0.89 -9.58
C THR A 116 2.90 -0.12 -8.44
N ASN A 117 3.04 -1.41 -8.72
CA ASN A 117 2.99 -2.43 -7.68
C ASN A 117 4.32 -2.62 -6.95
N LEU A 118 5.47 -2.44 -7.64
CA LEU A 118 6.79 -2.75 -7.08
C LEU A 118 7.63 -1.50 -6.84
N LYS A 119 7.83 -0.68 -7.88
CA LYS A 119 8.69 0.50 -7.78
C LYS A 119 8.15 1.51 -6.77
N SER A 120 6.82 1.69 -6.68
CA SER A 120 6.20 2.55 -5.68
C SER A 120 6.55 2.13 -4.26
N VAL A 121 6.48 0.82 -3.96
CA VAL A 121 6.85 0.25 -2.65
C VAL A 121 8.30 0.59 -2.31
N PHE A 122 9.20 0.44 -3.28
CA PHE A 122 10.60 0.82 -3.12
C PHE A 122 10.75 2.33 -2.86
N LEU A 123 10.11 3.18 -3.66
CA LEU A 123 10.23 4.64 -3.56
C LEU A 123 9.72 5.16 -2.21
N VAL A 124 8.51 4.76 -1.80
CA VAL A 124 7.90 5.23 -0.55
C VAL A 124 8.69 4.71 0.65
N THR A 125 9.08 3.43 0.63
CA THR A 125 9.90 2.83 1.69
C THR A 125 11.22 3.58 1.85
N ASN A 126 11.98 3.78 0.77
CA ASN A 126 13.28 4.45 0.84
C ASN A 126 13.18 5.93 1.23
N ALA A 127 12.08 6.59 0.91
CA ALA A 127 11.87 7.97 1.33
C ALA A 127 11.64 8.09 2.85
N LEU A 128 11.06 7.07 3.50
CA LEU A 128 10.81 7.03 4.94
C LEU A 128 11.91 6.32 5.75
N LEU A 129 12.65 5.43 5.13
CA LEU A 129 13.65 4.60 5.79
C LEU A 129 14.70 5.40 6.59
N PRO A 130 15.24 6.55 6.11
CA PRO A 130 16.15 7.38 6.92
C PRO A 130 15.53 7.85 8.24
N TYR A 131 14.24 8.16 8.25
CA TYR A 131 13.52 8.59 9.45
C TYR A 131 13.30 7.42 10.42
N PHE A 132 12.93 6.24 9.92
CA PHE A 132 12.85 5.03 10.73
C PHE A 132 14.18 4.66 11.36
N LEU A 133 15.28 4.80 10.62
CA LEU A 133 16.64 4.55 11.13
C LEU A 133 17.02 5.54 12.22
N GLN A 134 16.71 6.82 12.04
CA GLN A 134 16.94 7.84 13.07
C GLN A 134 16.16 7.56 14.35
N GLN A 135 14.93 7.08 14.23
CA GLN A 135 14.07 6.72 15.37
C GLN A 135 14.47 5.36 15.98
N LYS A 136 15.27 4.56 15.29
CA LYS A 136 15.56 3.14 15.62
C LYS A 136 14.29 2.32 15.79
N LYS A 137 13.25 2.68 15.06
CA LYS A 137 11.93 2.07 15.14
C LYS A 137 11.13 2.35 13.87
N GLY A 138 10.49 1.32 13.33
CA GLY A 138 9.58 1.44 12.19
C GLY A 138 8.91 0.11 11.89
N VAL A 139 7.71 0.17 11.35
CA VAL A 139 6.99 -1.01 10.86
C VAL A 139 6.60 -0.76 9.41
N ILE A 140 6.95 -1.71 8.55
CA ILE A 140 6.61 -1.70 7.14
C ILE A 140 5.77 -2.93 6.84
N VAL A 141 4.61 -2.73 6.24
CA VAL A 141 3.75 -3.81 5.76
C VAL A 141 3.52 -3.61 4.28
N ASN A 142 3.97 -4.58 3.49
CA ASN A 142 3.82 -4.56 2.04
C ASN A 142 2.68 -5.47 1.60
N MET A 143 1.77 -4.95 0.78
CA MET A 143 0.64 -5.71 0.25
C MET A 143 1.09 -6.53 -0.96
N ALA A 144 1.43 -7.79 -0.71
CA ALA A 144 1.67 -8.78 -1.74
C ALA A 144 0.33 -9.36 -2.27
N SER A 145 0.28 -10.63 -2.52
CA SER A 145 -0.88 -11.42 -2.94
C SER A 145 -0.52 -12.90 -2.86
N ILE A 146 -1.49 -13.78 -2.86
CA ILE A 146 -1.27 -15.20 -3.15
C ILE A 146 -0.53 -15.38 -4.48
N ALA A 147 -0.76 -14.50 -5.47
CA ALA A 147 0.01 -14.43 -6.71
C ALA A 147 1.51 -14.16 -6.53
N GLY A 148 1.95 -13.78 -5.35
CA GLY A 148 3.37 -13.68 -4.99
C GLY A 148 3.96 -14.97 -4.42
N LEU A 149 3.15 -16.02 -4.27
CA LEU A 149 3.53 -17.33 -3.74
C LEU A 149 3.34 -18.44 -4.76
N VAL A 150 2.29 -18.34 -5.58
CA VAL A 150 1.92 -19.30 -6.61
C VAL A 150 1.48 -18.59 -7.90
N ALA A 151 1.43 -19.29 -9.01
CA ALA A 151 0.82 -18.81 -10.25
C ALA A 151 -0.72 -18.90 -10.19
N GLY A 152 -1.42 -18.22 -11.11
CA GLY A 152 -2.87 -18.30 -11.28
C GLY A 152 -3.67 -17.27 -10.45
N GLY A 153 -3.05 -16.46 -9.62
CA GLY A 153 -3.72 -15.38 -8.87
C GLY A 153 -3.64 -13.99 -9.51
N GLY A 154 -3.25 -13.93 -10.79
CA GLY A 154 -3.09 -12.72 -11.62
C GLY A 154 -2.37 -13.07 -12.90
N GLY A 155 -2.23 -12.10 -13.81
CA GLY A 155 -1.49 -12.27 -15.06
C GLY A 155 0.03 -12.25 -14.86
N ALA A 156 0.76 -12.19 -15.97
CA ALA A 156 2.22 -12.31 -15.97
C ALA A 156 2.92 -11.20 -15.20
N ALA A 157 2.55 -9.94 -15.45
CA ALA A 157 3.17 -8.78 -14.83
C ALA A 157 2.80 -8.67 -13.33
N TYR A 158 1.52 -8.87 -13.00
CA TYR A 158 1.04 -8.86 -11.63
C TYR A 158 1.73 -9.92 -10.78
N THR A 159 1.75 -11.15 -11.25
CA THR A 159 2.41 -12.28 -10.58
C THR A 159 3.88 -11.98 -10.32
N ALA A 160 4.61 -11.51 -11.34
CA ALA A 160 6.00 -11.11 -11.20
C ALA A 160 6.20 -10.01 -10.15
N SER A 161 5.35 -8.96 -10.18
CA SER A 161 5.41 -7.85 -9.23
C SER A 161 5.20 -8.32 -7.78
N LYS A 162 4.23 -9.22 -7.55
CA LYS A 162 3.88 -9.69 -6.20
C LYS A 162 4.92 -10.67 -5.63
N HIS A 163 5.56 -11.50 -6.46
CA HIS A 163 6.74 -12.28 -6.06
C HIS A 163 7.91 -11.36 -5.66
N ALA A 164 8.16 -10.31 -6.45
CA ALA A 164 9.23 -9.36 -6.18
C ALA A 164 9.00 -8.59 -4.86
N ILE A 165 7.75 -8.23 -4.51
CA ILE A 165 7.40 -7.60 -3.23
C ILE A 165 7.80 -8.50 -2.06
N ILE A 166 7.53 -9.81 -2.13
CA ILE A 166 7.89 -10.76 -1.07
C ILE A 166 9.41 -10.82 -0.93
N GLY A 167 10.14 -10.91 -2.04
CA GLY A 167 11.61 -10.90 -2.04
C GLY A 167 12.17 -9.61 -1.43
N TYR A 168 11.68 -8.46 -1.86
CA TYR A 168 12.06 -7.16 -1.33
C TYR A 168 11.77 -7.02 0.17
N THR A 169 10.61 -7.49 0.62
CA THR A 169 10.24 -7.46 2.04
C THR A 169 11.19 -8.30 2.91
N LYS A 170 11.58 -9.48 2.43
CA LYS A 170 12.57 -10.32 3.10
C LYS A 170 13.93 -9.62 3.20
N GLN A 171 14.37 -8.96 2.13
CA GLN A 171 15.61 -8.20 2.11
C GLN A 171 15.57 -7.02 3.09
N LEU A 172 14.47 -6.23 3.11
CA LEU A 172 14.29 -5.16 4.09
C LEU A 172 14.38 -5.68 5.54
N SER A 173 13.73 -6.80 5.81
CA SER A 173 13.77 -7.41 7.15
C SER A 173 15.18 -7.86 7.51
N TYR A 174 15.91 -8.47 6.58
CA TYR A 174 17.30 -8.90 6.79
C TYR A 174 18.22 -7.70 7.08
N ASP A 175 18.12 -6.64 6.29
CA ASP A 175 19.01 -5.48 6.39
C ASP A 175 18.77 -4.65 7.65
N TYR A 176 17.51 -4.50 8.08
CA TYR A 176 17.12 -3.47 9.04
C TYR A 176 16.51 -3.99 10.35
N ALA A 177 16.27 -5.29 10.52
CA ALA A 177 15.68 -5.83 11.75
C ALA A 177 16.51 -5.50 13.00
N LYS A 178 17.84 -5.64 12.92
CA LYS A 178 18.76 -5.32 14.02
C LYS A 178 18.83 -3.81 14.33
N LEU A 179 18.31 -2.97 13.44
CA LEU A 179 18.21 -1.52 13.59
C LEU A 179 16.84 -1.05 14.08
N GLY A 180 15.98 -2.00 14.49
CA GLY A 180 14.67 -1.73 15.07
C GLY A 180 13.54 -1.56 14.05
N ILE A 181 13.76 -1.93 12.79
CA ILE A 181 12.75 -1.83 11.72
C ILE A 181 12.24 -3.23 11.39
N ARG A 182 10.92 -3.39 11.39
CA ARG A 182 10.26 -4.63 11.01
C ARG A 182 9.58 -4.48 9.65
N ALA A 183 9.82 -5.40 8.75
CA ALA A 183 9.17 -5.45 7.45
C ALA A 183 8.48 -6.80 7.28
N ASN A 184 7.17 -6.77 6.95
CA ASN A 184 6.36 -7.96 6.68
C ASN A 184 5.56 -7.78 5.40
N ALA A 185 5.24 -8.88 4.74
CA ALA A 185 4.29 -8.91 3.63
C ALA A 185 3.01 -9.63 4.03
N ILE A 186 1.88 -9.11 3.57
CA ILE A 186 0.59 -9.79 3.63
C ILE A 186 0.30 -10.30 2.21
N ALA A 187 -0.09 -11.55 2.10
CA ALA A 187 -0.41 -12.21 0.82
C ALA A 187 -1.90 -12.63 0.80
N PRO A 188 -2.84 -11.70 0.56
CA PRO A 188 -4.26 -12.03 0.52
C PRO A 188 -4.58 -12.96 -0.66
N GLY A 189 -5.63 -13.77 -0.48
CA GLY A 189 -6.33 -14.42 -1.58
C GLY A 189 -7.29 -13.44 -2.27
N ALA A 190 -8.39 -13.94 -2.81
CA ALA A 190 -9.42 -13.11 -3.43
C ALA A 190 -10.20 -12.34 -2.35
N ILE A 191 -10.02 -11.03 -2.30
CA ILE A 191 -10.74 -10.11 -1.43
C ILE A 191 -11.61 -9.21 -2.30
N GLN A 192 -12.91 -9.18 -2.05
CA GLN A 192 -13.83 -8.33 -2.80
C GLN A 192 -13.50 -6.85 -2.61
N THR A 193 -13.04 -6.21 -3.67
CA THR A 193 -12.63 -4.79 -3.73
C THR A 193 -13.02 -4.22 -5.08
N PRO A 194 -12.98 -2.89 -5.28
CA PRO A 194 -13.18 -2.32 -6.61
C PRO A 194 -12.20 -2.84 -7.67
N MET A 195 -11.00 -3.26 -7.29
CA MET A 195 -9.98 -3.81 -8.21
C MET A 195 -10.46 -5.07 -8.96
N ASN A 196 -11.27 -5.90 -8.31
CA ASN A 196 -11.75 -7.18 -8.85
C ASN A 196 -13.28 -7.32 -8.75
N ALA A 197 -14.00 -6.19 -8.76
CA ALA A 197 -15.46 -6.18 -8.67
C ALA A 197 -16.13 -6.97 -9.80
N ALA A 198 -15.60 -6.87 -11.03
CA ALA A 198 -16.08 -7.61 -12.18
C ALA A 198 -15.97 -9.14 -11.99
N ASP A 199 -14.88 -9.61 -11.38
CA ASP A 199 -14.68 -11.05 -11.10
C ASP A 199 -15.75 -11.58 -10.15
N PHE A 200 -16.07 -10.83 -9.09
CA PHE A 200 -17.11 -11.20 -8.12
C PHE A 200 -18.54 -11.05 -8.69
N ALA A 201 -18.73 -10.21 -9.71
CA ALA A 201 -19.99 -10.12 -10.45
C ALA A 201 -20.16 -11.27 -11.49
N GLY A 202 -19.14 -12.09 -11.70
CA GLY A 202 -19.16 -13.12 -12.74
C GLY A 202 -18.90 -12.58 -14.16
N GLU A 203 -18.43 -11.35 -14.27
CA GLU A 203 -18.17 -10.63 -15.52
C GLU A 203 -16.68 -10.49 -15.83
N GLY A 204 -15.81 -10.83 -14.86
CA GLY A 204 -14.35 -10.70 -14.97
C GLY A 204 -13.67 -11.92 -15.58
N GLU A 205 -12.40 -11.77 -15.94
CA GLU A 205 -11.57 -12.83 -16.55
C GLU A 205 -11.43 -14.06 -15.63
N MET A 206 -11.41 -13.87 -14.31
CA MET A 206 -11.36 -14.98 -13.34
C MET A 206 -12.60 -15.88 -13.38
N ALA A 207 -13.74 -15.39 -13.84
CA ALA A 207 -14.98 -16.16 -13.95
C ALA A 207 -14.94 -17.21 -15.11
N THR A 208 -13.90 -17.15 -15.93
CA THR A 208 -13.74 -18.04 -17.10
C THR A 208 -12.78 -19.21 -16.88
N TRP A 209 -12.20 -19.35 -15.67
CA TRP A 209 -11.26 -20.44 -15.29
C TRP A 209 -11.92 -21.58 -14.51
#